data_074233fbf3af5b5820bead4462ecc881
#
_entry.id   074233fbf3af5b5820bead4462ecc881
#
_cell.length_a   1.000
_cell.length_b   1.000
_cell.length_c   1.000
_cell.angle_alpha   90.00
_cell.angle_beta   90.00
_cell.angle_gamma   90.00
#
_symmetry.space_group_name_H-M   'P 1'
#
loop_
_entity.id
_entity.type
_entity.pdbx_description
1 polymer ?
#
loop_
_entity_poly.entity_id
_entity_poly.type
_entity_poly.pdbx_seq_one_letter_code
_entity_poly.pdbx_strand_id
1 'polypeptide(L)'
;MAVPEGERRPCKMDVFMYELDLVTYTLRITRNEKIFLPEYKGCITDDIVETAKNIYIDSWDANNIRVLKRGDSNWEERNRLQLRAARNCNRLLTLIGIAKSSFHLKSKRVK
;
A
#
# COMPACT_ATOMS: atom_id res chain seq x y z
N MET A 1 16.54 27.80 6.72
CA MET A 1 17.78 27.16 6.24
C MET A 1 17.44 25.99 5.32
N ALA A 2 18.06 25.95 4.17
CA ALA A 2 17.77 24.89 3.23
C ALA A 2 18.47 23.59 3.64
N VAL A 3 17.73 22.48 3.62
CA VAL A 3 18.29 21.15 3.87
C VAL A 3 18.95 20.68 2.58
N PRO A 4 20.16 20.10 2.64
CA PRO A 4 20.77 19.53 1.45
C PRO A 4 19.84 18.54 0.77
N GLU A 5 19.86 18.54 -0.56
CA GLU A 5 18.91 17.76 -1.34
C GLU A 5 18.94 16.28 -1.00
N GLY A 6 20.11 15.71 -0.76
CA GLY A 6 20.27 14.31 -0.40
C GLY A 6 19.72 13.95 0.98
N GLU A 7 19.45 14.94 1.83
CA GLU A 7 18.90 14.73 3.16
C GLU A 7 17.42 15.09 3.25
N ARG A 8 16.84 15.59 2.18
CA ARG A 8 15.44 15.96 2.16
C ARG A 8 14.57 14.72 2.15
N ARG A 9 13.55 14.72 3.01
CA ARG A 9 12.52 13.71 2.92
C ARG A 9 11.61 14.07 1.74
N PRO A 10 11.03 13.06 1.06
CA PRO A 10 10.01 13.34 0.06
C PRO A 10 8.92 14.21 0.67
N CYS A 11 8.41 15.17 -0.07
CA CYS A 11 7.29 15.95 0.42
C CYS A 11 6.02 15.08 0.47
N LYS A 12 5.00 15.54 1.21
CA LYS A 12 3.76 14.77 1.36
C LYS A 12 3.13 14.41 0.03
N MET A 13 3.19 15.32 -0.94
CA MET A 13 2.62 15.07 -2.27
C MET A 13 3.34 13.92 -2.97
N ASP A 14 4.66 13.84 -2.83
CA ASP A 14 5.41 12.74 -3.44
C ASP A 14 5.03 11.40 -2.84
N VAL A 15 4.85 11.33 -1.52
CA VAL A 15 4.43 10.11 -0.85
C VAL A 15 3.07 9.67 -1.36
N PHE A 16 2.11 10.59 -1.46
CA PHE A 16 0.78 10.29 -1.96
C PHE A 16 0.81 9.85 -3.42
N MET A 17 1.67 10.46 -4.22
CA MET A 17 1.83 10.05 -5.62
C MET A 17 2.38 8.62 -5.72
N TYR A 18 3.36 8.27 -4.91
CA TYR A 18 3.89 6.91 -4.88
C TYR A 18 2.83 5.90 -4.44
N GLU A 19 2.05 6.25 -3.42
CA GLU A 19 0.97 5.38 -2.93
C GLU A 19 -0.14 5.23 -3.96
N LEU A 20 -0.50 6.30 -4.64
CA LEU A 20 -1.50 6.25 -5.71
C LEU A 20 -0.99 5.41 -6.87
N ASP A 21 0.28 5.56 -7.25
CA ASP A 21 0.89 4.74 -8.28
C ASP A 21 0.87 3.27 -7.90
N LEU A 22 1.14 2.97 -6.62
CA LEU A 22 1.05 1.61 -6.11
C LEU A 22 -0.35 1.03 -6.29
N VAL A 23 -1.38 1.80 -5.91
CA VAL A 23 -2.77 1.36 -6.05
C VAL A 23 -3.13 1.13 -7.51
N THR A 24 -2.80 2.09 -8.38
CA THR A 24 -3.15 1.99 -9.80
C THR A 24 -2.40 0.84 -10.48
N TYR A 25 -1.13 0.65 -10.14
CA TYR A 25 -0.34 -0.47 -10.64
C TYR A 25 -0.95 -1.79 -10.19
N THR A 26 -1.31 -1.89 -8.90
CA THR A 26 -1.92 -3.09 -8.34
C THR A 26 -3.23 -3.42 -9.06
N LEU A 27 -4.07 -2.41 -9.29
CA LEU A 27 -5.32 -2.60 -10.03
C LEU A 27 -5.07 -3.09 -11.45
N ARG A 28 -4.01 -2.61 -12.08
CA ARG A 28 -3.66 -3.00 -13.44
C ARG A 28 -3.18 -4.44 -13.52
N ILE A 29 -2.22 -4.81 -12.67
CA ILE A 29 -1.64 -6.15 -12.74
C ILE A 29 -2.61 -7.24 -12.28
N THR A 30 -3.50 -6.92 -11.32
CA THR A 30 -4.45 -7.91 -10.81
C THR A 30 -5.55 -8.24 -11.82
N ARG A 31 -5.74 -7.42 -12.84
CA ARG A 31 -6.65 -7.71 -13.94
C ARG A 31 -6.07 -8.73 -14.92
N ASN A 32 -4.77 -8.92 -14.91
CA ASN A 32 -4.12 -9.84 -15.81
C ASN A 32 -4.32 -11.26 -15.30
N GLU A 33 -5.25 -11.99 -15.90
CA GLU A 33 -5.59 -13.36 -15.49
C GLU A 33 -4.47 -14.36 -15.71
N LYS A 34 -3.47 -14.02 -16.50
CA LYS A 34 -2.29 -14.85 -16.70
C LYS A 34 -1.35 -14.80 -15.48
N ILE A 35 -1.37 -13.67 -14.75
CA ILE A 35 -0.55 -13.48 -13.55
C ILE A 35 -1.37 -13.79 -12.31
N PHE A 36 -2.56 -13.17 -12.22
CA PHE A 36 -3.48 -13.34 -11.09
C PHE A 36 -4.64 -14.23 -11.53
N LEU A 37 -4.52 -15.50 -11.24
CA LEU A 37 -5.45 -16.52 -11.73
C LEU A 37 -6.86 -16.27 -11.17
N PRO A 38 -7.89 -16.38 -12.02
CA PRO A 38 -9.28 -16.12 -11.58
C PRO A 38 -9.73 -16.99 -10.41
N GLU A 39 -9.19 -18.20 -10.31
CA GLU A 39 -9.54 -19.13 -9.22
C GLU A 39 -9.11 -18.64 -7.85
N TYR A 40 -8.16 -17.69 -7.77
CA TYR A 40 -7.68 -17.12 -6.51
C TYR A 40 -8.26 -15.73 -6.25
N LYS A 41 -9.19 -15.27 -7.08
CA LYS A 41 -9.68 -13.90 -6.99
C LYS A 41 -10.24 -13.55 -5.61
N GLY A 42 -11.11 -14.39 -5.09
CA GLY A 42 -11.77 -14.11 -3.81
C GLY A 42 -10.90 -14.28 -2.58
N CYS A 43 -9.83 -15.08 -2.68
CA CYS A 43 -9.03 -15.40 -1.50
C CYS A 43 -7.65 -14.74 -1.48
N ILE A 44 -7.15 -14.25 -2.61
CA ILE A 44 -5.84 -13.61 -2.67
C ILE A 44 -5.90 -12.26 -3.38
N THR A 45 -6.40 -12.22 -4.61
CA THR A 45 -6.37 -11.02 -5.43
C THR A 45 -7.15 -9.87 -4.82
N ASP A 46 -8.36 -10.13 -4.34
CA ASP A 46 -9.20 -9.11 -3.72
C ASP A 46 -8.54 -8.56 -2.46
N ASP A 47 -7.90 -9.41 -1.66
CA ASP A 47 -7.19 -8.97 -0.47
C ASP A 47 -6.00 -8.07 -0.81
N ILE A 48 -5.28 -8.39 -1.87
CA ILE A 48 -4.16 -7.57 -2.34
C ILE A 48 -4.66 -6.19 -2.77
N VAL A 49 -5.72 -6.15 -3.55
CA VAL A 49 -6.30 -4.89 -4.04
C VAL A 49 -6.80 -4.05 -2.86
N GLU A 50 -7.53 -4.66 -1.95
CA GLU A 50 -8.06 -3.94 -0.79
C GLU A 50 -6.95 -3.40 0.10
N THR A 51 -5.92 -4.21 0.35
CA THR A 51 -4.79 -3.78 1.18
C THR A 51 -4.06 -2.60 0.54
N ALA A 52 -3.81 -2.65 -0.77
CA ALA A 52 -3.17 -1.55 -1.49
C ALA A 52 -4.01 -0.27 -1.39
N LYS A 53 -5.32 -0.37 -1.58
CA LYS A 53 -6.21 0.78 -1.45
C LYS A 53 -6.17 1.36 -0.05
N ASN A 54 -6.16 0.51 0.97
CA ASN A 54 -6.16 0.95 2.35
C ASN A 54 -4.89 1.68 2.76
N ILE A 55 -3.75 1.34 2.17
CA ILE A 55 -2.51 2.09 2.39
C ILE A 55 -2.73 3.56 2.00
N TYR A 56 -3.27 3.79 0.83
CA TYR A 56 -3.52 5.14 0.32
C TYR A 56 -4.60 5.85 1.14
N ILE A 57 -5.70 5.15 1.41
CA ILE A 57 -6.83 5.71 2.16
C ILE A 57 -6.41 6.13 3.56
N ASP A 58 -5.70 5.27 4.28
CA ASP A 58 -5.26 5.57 5.64
C ASP A 58 -4.27 6.74 5.67
N SER A 59 -3.35 6.79 4.73
CA SER A 59 -2.39 7.89 4.63
C SER A 59 -3.09 9.21 4.33
N TRP A 60 -4.06 9.17 3.41
CA TRP A 60 -4.84 10.36 3.06
C TRP A 60 -5.68 10.84 4.24
N ASP A 61 -6.35 9.91 4.92
CA ASP A 61 -7.15 10.25 6.09
C ASP A 61 -6.28 10.85 7.20
N ALA A 62 -5.10 10.26 7.42
CA ALA A 62 -4.15 10.80 8.40
C ALA A 62 -3.73 12.23 8.05
N ASN A 63 -3.47 12.49 6.77
CA ASN A 63 -3.07 13.82 6.31
C ASN A 63 -4.17 14.86 6.50
N ASN A 64 -5.43 14.44 6.49
CA ASN A 64 -6.57 15.35 6.66
C ASN A 64 -6.84 15.67 8.12
N ILE A 65 -6.21 14.99 9.06
CA ILE A 65 -6.37 15.29 10.48
C ILE A 65 -5.47 16.44 10.84
N ARG A 66 -6.08 17.53 11.33
CA ARG A 66 -5.36 18.72 11.75
C ARG A 66 -4.87 18.52 13.18
N VAL A 67 -3.56 18.54 13.36
CA VAL A 67 -2.95 18.46 14.68
C VAL A 67 -2.55 19.85 15.13
N LEU A 68 -3.18 20.35 16.21
CA LEU A 68 -2.89 21.65 16.78
C LEU A 68 -1.84 21.57 17.87
N LYS A 69 -1.79 20.43 18.57
CA LYS A 69 -0.90 20.26 19.71
C LYS A 69 -0.46 18.81 19.76
N ARG A 70 0.85 18.59 19.96
CA ARG A 70 1.39 17.25 20.13
C ARG A 70 0.78 16.58 21.36
N GLY A 71 0.31 15.37 21.19
CA GLY A 71 -0.28 14.58 22.27
C GLY A 71 -1.78 14.76 22.43
N ASP A 72 -2.43 15.62 21.62
CA ASP A 72 -3.89 15.73 21.65
C ASP A 72 -4.53 14.51 20.97
N SER A 73 -5.85 14.40 21.04
CA SER A 73 -6.57 13.27 20.48
C SER A 73 -6.40 13.17 18.95
N ASN A 74 -6.30 14.31 18.27
CA ASN A 74 -6.09 14.32 16.83
C ASN A 74 -4.68 13.83 16.48
N TRP A 75 -3.69 14.18 17.28
CA TRP A 75 -2.33 13.68 17.10
C TRP A 75 -2.28 12.17 17.22
N GLU A 76 -2.95 11.62 18.25
CA GLU A 76 -3.01 10.17 18.46
C GLU A 76 -3.74 9.46 17.31
N GLU A 77 -4.85 10.04 16.85
CA GLU A 77 -5.62 9.47 15.74
C GLU A 77 -4.81 9.47 14.45
N ARG A 78 -4.09 10.56 14.16
CA ARG A 78 -3.23 10.63 12.99
C ARG A 78 -2.14 9.57 13.05
N ASN A 79 -1.50 9.43 14.23
CA ASN A 79 -0.47 8.42 14.42
C ASN A 79 -1.01 7.00 14.24
N ARG A 80 -2.22 6.75 14.72
CA ARG A 80 -2.88 5.47 14.57
C ARG A 80 -3.09 5.12 13.09
N LEU A 81 -3.57 6.08 12.32
CA LEU A 81 -3.80 5.88 10.89
C LEU A 81 -2.48 5.68 10.13
N GLN A 82 -1.44 6.44 10.47
CA GLN A 82 -0.13 6.28 9.85
C GLN A 82 0.47 4.91 10.16
N LEU A 83 0.31 4.45 11.39
CA LEU A 83 0.78 3.12 11.79
C LEU A 83 0.02 2.02 11.05
N ARG A 84 -1.29 2.19 10.89
CA ARG A 84 -2.12 1.24 10.15
C ARG A 84 -1.70 1.18 8.68
N ALA A 85 -1.40 2.33 8.07
CA ALA A 85 -0.90 2.36 6.71
C ALA A 85 0.43 1.59 6.59
N ALA A 86 1.34 1.78 7.55
CA ALA A 86 2.62 1.07 7.57
C ALA A 86 2.42 -0.45 7.72
N ARG A 87 1.51 -0.86 8.58
CA ARG A 87 1.16 -2.27 8.76
C ARG A 87 0.58 -2.86 7.49
N ASN A 88 -0.23 -2.10 6.78
CA ASN A 88 -0.79 -2.54 5.51
C ASN A 88 0.29 -2.70 4.44
N CYS A 89 1.36 -1.92 4.47
CA CYS A 89 2.49 -2.13 3.57
C CYS A 89 3.13 -3.51 3.81
N ASN A 90 3.35 -3.88 5.07
CA ASN A 90 3.88 -5.20 5.41
C ASN A 90 2.89 -6.30 5.05
N ARG A 91 1.61 -6.09 5.28
CA ARG A 91 0.56 -7.02 4.91
C ARG A 91 0.54 -7.24 3.39
N LEU A 92 0.68 -6.17 2.62
CA LEU A 92 0.71 -6.27 1.16
C LEU A 92 1.88 -7.13 0.69
N LEU A 93 3.07 -6.91 1.25
CA LEU A 93 4.24 -7.72 0.92
C LEU A 93 4.01 -9.20 1.25
N THR A 94 3.39 -9.47 2.39
CA THR A 94 3.05 -10.83 2.80
C THR A 94 2.07 -11.48 1.83
N LEU A 95 1.02 -10.75 1.44
CA LEU A 95 0.03 -11.24 0.48
C LEU A 95 0.64 -11.51 -0.89
N ILE A 96 1.53 -10.63 -1.34
CA ILE A 96 2.26 -10.81 -2.59
C ILE A 96 3.12 -12.08 -2.52
N GLY A 97 3.77 -12.30 -1.38
CA GLY A 97 4.55 -13.53 -1.15
C GLY A 97 3.70 -14.78 -1.23
N ILE A 98 2.50 -14.75 -0.65
CA ILE A 98 1.55 -15.86 -0.73
C ILE A 98 1.13 -16.10 -2.18
N ALA A 99 0.79 -15.02 -2.90
CA ALA A 99 0.40 -15.12 -4.30
C ALA A 99 1.53 -15.72 -5.14
N LYS A 100 2.75 -15.23 -4.94
CA LYS A 100 3.92 -15.72 -5.66
C LYS A 100 4.13 -17.21 -5.45
N SER A 101 4.00 -17.68 -4.21
CA SER A 101 4.12 -19.09 -3.90
C SER A 101 3.00 -19.91 -4.54
N SER A 102 1.76 -19.39 -4.47
CA SER A 102 0.59 -20.10 -4.98
C SER A 102 0.61 -20.22 -6.51
N PHE A 103 1.13 -19.18 -7.20
CA PHE A 103 1.15 -19.14 -8.66
C PHE A 103 2.43 -19.74 -9.25
N HIS A 104 3.41 -20.02 -8.41
CA HIS A 104 4.76 -20.39 -8.83
C HIS A 104 4.82 -21.63 -9.73
N LEU A 105 4.07 -22.68 -9.39
CA LEU A 105 4.06 -23.91 -10.16
C LEU A 105 3.58 -23.68 -11.59
N LYS A 106 2.54 -22.85 -11.76
CA LYS A 106 2.03 -22.52 -13.09
C LYS A 106 3.04 -21.71 -13.89
N SER A 107 3.70 -20.76 -13.24
CA SER A 107 4.73 -19.97 -13.89
C SER A 107 5.88 -20.87 -14.41
N LYS A 108 6.28 -21.84 -13.63
CA LYS A 108 7.31 -22.80 -14.04
C LYS A 108 6.87 -23.69 -15.20
N ARG A 109 5.61 -24.05 -15.24
CA ARG A 109 5.07 -24.91 -16.30
C ARG A 109 5.00 -24.19 -17.64
N VAL A 110 4.86 -22.88 -17.62
CA VAL A 110 4.74 -22.09 -18.84
C VAL A 110 6.08 -21.91 -19.54
N LYS A 111 7.15 -22.13 -18.83
CA LYS A 111 8.48 -22.04 -19.46
C LYS A 111 8.70 -23.21 -20.47
#